data_5f486c3025fa203ccbd166da2c79c37a
#
_entry.id   5f486c3025fa203ccbd166da2c79c37a
#
_cell.length_a   1.000
_cell.length_b   1.000
_cell.length_c   1.000
_cell.angle_alpha   90.00
_cell.angle_beta   90.00
_cell.angle_gamma   90.00
#
_symmetry.space_group_name_H-M   'P 1'
#
loop_
_entity.id
_entity.type
_entity.pdbx_description
1 polymer ?
#
loop_
_entity_poly.entity_id
_entity_poly.type
_entity_poly.pdbx_seq_one_letter_code
_entity_poly.pdbx_strand_id
1 'polypeptide(L)'
;MEIVQEFDVKITSAKTILLDIEGTTTSKSFVKDTLFPYASENVLSYLTSNWEKEEVKSAVKALRELAAKDKSESVEGVVEIVEEGADNRDAVIKSVVDNIKWQMSLDRKTGALKTLQGLIWEQGYKDGTIKGHVYDDVPDALSSWAASGHRLYIYSSGSVTAQKLLFGNSEKGDLLDKISGHFDTSVGSKQEVDSYKNISKEIGCDQILFLTDIINEANAALEAGMSAVLVQRDAETTLTDEDKAKYKVIKSFADLPLDTVSAKRKSVDKEEEEHPAKLAKIEEQDEVITESVEMATEVTESVEMATEVIESVEKSAEVTKSVAEVTDSIAKTTEVTESTETSSKVTESIETSSKVAESIETSSKVTE
;
A
#
# COMPACT_ATOMS: atom_id res chain seq x y z
N MET A 1 -35.43 17.69 -11.05
CA MET A 1 -34.92 17.27 -12.37
C MET A 1 -33.51 17.79 -12.60
N GLU A 2 -33.18 19.07 -12.40
CA GLU A 2 -31.84 19.63 -12.62
C GLU A 2 -30.74 19.00 -11.75
N ILE A 3 -30.99 18.75 -10.47
CA ILE A 3 -29.99 18.16 -9.54
C ILE A 3 -29.61 16.73 -9.95
N VAL A 4 -30.58 15.93 -10.39
CA VAL A 4 -30.32 14.54 -10.84
C VAL A 4 -29.51 14.52 -12.13
N GLN A 5 -29.77 15.46 -13.06
CA GLN A 5 -29.01 15.60 -14.30
C GLN A 5 -27.55 16.04 -14.05
N GLU A 6 -27.31 16.96 -13.13
CA GLU A 6 -25.97 17.41 -12.77
C GLU A 6 -25.16 16.29 -12.10
N PHE A 7 -25.80 15.48 -11.28
CA PHE A 7 -25.17 14.34 -10.59
C PHE A 7 -24.77 13.23 -11.59
N ASP A 8 -25.65 12.89 -12.53
CA ASP A 8 -25.35 11.90 -13.57
C ASP A 8 -24.20 12.38 -14.48
N VAL A 9 -24.14 13.67 -14.83
CA VAL A 9 -23.05 14.23 -15.63
C VAL A 9 -21.70 14.13 -14.90
N LYS A 10 -21.67 14.40 -13.59
CA LYS A 10 -20.43 14.28 -12.81
C LYS A 10 -19.94 12.82 -12.73
N ILE A 11 -20.83 11.86 -12.64
CA ILE A 11 -20.51 10.44 -12.65
C ILE A 11 -19.94 10.04 -14.00
N THR A 12 -20.63 10.35 -15.10
CA THR A 12 -20.24 9.89 -16.42
C THR A 12 -18.97 10.56 -16.94
N SER A 13 -18.67 11.81 -16.47
CA SER A 13 -17.47 12.58 -16.86
C SER A 13 -16.26 12.38 -15.94
N ALA A 14 -16.30 11.45 -14.98
CA ALA A 14 -15.17 11.16 -14.12
C ALA A 14 -13.95 10.71 -14.94
N LYS A 15 -12.76 11.14 -14.55
CA LYS A 15 -11.51 10.73 -15.22
C LYS A 15 -10.76 9.64 -14.47
N THR A 16 -11.07 9.52 -13.21
CA THR A 16 -10.46 8.56 -12.30
C THR A 16 -11.56 7.82 -11.55
N ILE A 17 -11.41 6.52 -11.44
CA ILE A 17 -12.33 5.66 -10.69
C ILE A 17 -11.55 5.12 -9.50
N LEU A 18 -12.06 5.35 -8.31
CA LEU A 18 -11.56 4.80 -7.06
C LEU A 18 -12.50 3.67 -6.63
N LEU A 19 -11.98 2.51 -6.33
CA LEU A 19 -12.74 1.31 -6.08
C LEU A 19 -12.47 0.79 -4.67
N ASP A 20 -13.53 0.53 -3.94
CA ASP A 20 -13.47 -0.31 -2.77
C ASP A 20 -13.36 -1.79 -3.16
N ILE A 21 -12.95 -2.63 -2.22
CA ILE A 21 -12.77 -4.08 -2.46
C ILE A 21 -13.96 -4.87 -1.95
N GLU A 22 -14.13 -4.94 -0.64
CA GLU A 22 -15.05 -5.85 0.04
C GLU A 22 -16.51 -5.39 -0.12
N GLY A 23 -17.34 -6.20 -0.77
CA GLY A 23 -18.72 -5.83 -1.11
C GLY A 23 -18.85 -5.00 -2.39
N THR A 24 -17.73 -4.64 -3.03
CA THR A 24 -17.69 -3.80 -4.24
C THR A 24 -17.06 -4.53 -5.42
N THR A 25 -15.79 -4.88 -5.36
CA THR A 25 -15.08 -5.67 -6.38
C THR A 25 -14.98 -7.16 -6.03
N THR A 26 -14.99 -7.51 -4.75
CA THR A 26 -14.99 -8.89 -4.23
C THR A 26 -16.09 -9.10 -3.20
N SER A 27 -16.49 -10.34 -2.97
CA SER A 27 -17.51 -10.67 -1.98
C SER A 27 -16.98 -10.53 -0.54
N LYS A 28 -17.84 -10.09 0.38
CA LYS A 28 -17.56 -10.10 1.83
C LYS A 28 -17.28 -11.51 2.33
N SER A 29 -17.98 -12.51 1.79
CA SER A 29 -17.78 -13.91 2.15
C SER A 29 -16.38 -14.42 1.78
N PHE A 30 -15.77 -13.98 0.68
CA PHE A 30 -14.41 -14.38 0.34
C PHE A 30 -13.40 -13.97 1.43
N VAL A 31 -13.50 -12.75 1.93
CA VAL A 31 -12.61 -12.26 3.00
C VAL A 31 -12.88 -13.02 4.30
N LYS A 32 -14.17 -13.14 4.67
CA LYS A 32 -14.60 -13.72 5.94
C LYS A 32 -14.42 -15.25 5.99
N ASP A 33 -14.79 -15.94 4.90
CA ASP A 33 -14.94 -17.39 4.89
C ASP A 33 -13.74 -18.10 4.21
N THR A 34 -12.85 -17.33 3.54
CA THR A 34 -11.65 -17.89 2.90
C THR A 34 -10.36 -17.28 3.46
N LEU A 35 -10.16 -15.97 3.35
CA LEU A 35 -8.87 -15.36 3.70
C LEU A 35 -8.56 -15.44 5.21
N PHE A 36 -9.49 -15.04 6.06
CA PHE A 36 -9.26 -15.09 7.51
C PHE A 36 -9.14 -16.53 8.04
N PRO A 37 -10.01 -17.49 7.69
CA PRO A 37 -9.80 -18.89 8.08
C PRO A 37 -8.47 -19.44 7.59
N TYR A 38 -8.09 -19.17 6.33
CA TYR A 38 -6.79 -19.63 5.80
C TYR A 38 -5.62 -19.13 6.66
N ALA A 39 -5.58 -17.83 7.01
CA ALA A 39 -4.53 -17.30 7.87
C ALA A 39 -4.52 -17.95 9.25
N SER A 40 -5.69 -18.14 9.88
CA SER A 40 -5.82 -18.76 11.20
C SER A 40 -5.39 -20.22 11.22
N GLU A 41 -5.70 -20.98 10.17
CA GLU A 41 -5.38 -22.41 10.05
C GLU A 41 -3.90 -22.63 9.71
N ASN A 42 -3.31 -21.74 8.90
CA ASN A 42 -1.95 -21.91 8.39
C ASN A 42 -0.87 -21.18 9.19
N VAL A 43 -1.21 -20.33 10.17
CA VAL A 43 -0.21 -19.56 10.92
C VAL A 43 0.84 -20.41 11.60
N LEU A 44 0.47 -21.56 12.19
CA LEU A 44 1.43 -22.46 12.86
C LEU A 44 2.41 -23.08 11.86
N SER A 45 1.91 -23.67 10.78
CA SER A 45 2.74 -24.29 9.74
C SER A 45 3.64 -23.29 9.05
N TYR A 46 3.11 -22.09 8.76
CA TYR A 46 3.85 -21.00 8.15
C TYR A 46 5.03 -20.56 9.05
N LEU A 47 4.78 -20.27 10.32
CA LEU A 47 5.83 -19.87 11.27
C LEU A 47 6.88 -20.96 11.45
N THR A 48 6.45 -22.22 11.57
CA THR A 48 7.37 -23.36 11.72
C THR A 48 8.32 -23.50 10.53
N SER A 49 7.80 -23.33 9.31
CA SER A 49 8.57 -23.51 8.08
C SER A 49 9.42 -22.29 7.70
N ASN A 50 9.01 -21.10 8.13
CA ASN A 50 9.62 -19.85 7.67
C ASN A 50 10.28 -19.05 8.80
N TRP A 51 10.49 -19.63 9.98
CA TRP A 51 10.96 -18.92 11.18
C TRP A 51 12.23 -18.13 10.98
N GLU A 52 13.16 -18.65 10.19
CA GLU A 52 14.48 -18.03 9.97
C GLU A 52 14.45 -16.84 8.99
N LYS A 53 13.31 -16.60 8.34
CA LYS A 53 13.17 -15.48 7.43
C LYS A 53 13.11 -14.14 8.18
N GLU A 54 13.81 -13.14 7.72
CA GLU A 54 13.86 -11.83 8.37
C GLU A 54 12.49 -11.13 8.42
N GLU A 55 11.67 -11.30 7.37
CA GLU A 55 10.30 -10.77 7.37
C GLU A 55 9.42 -11.39 8.47
N VAL A 56 9.61 -12.68 8.77
CA VAL A 56 8.91 -13.36 9.84
C VAL A 56 9.39 -12.89 11.20
N LYS A 57 10.71 -12.81 11.41
CA LYS A 57 11.30 -12.29 12.65
C LYS A 57 10.85 -10.86 12.93
N SER A 58 10.82 -10.01 11.91
CA SER A 58 10.34 -8.63 12.01
C SER A 58 8.85 -8.58 12.39
N ALA A 59 8.01 -9.38 11.74
CA ALA A 59 6.58 -9.45 12.05
C ALA A 59 6.32 -9.95 13.49
N VAL A 60 7.05 -10.99 13.93
CA VAL A 60 6.94 -11.52 15.30
C VAL A 60 7.41 -10.48 16.33
N LYS A 61 8.48 -9.75 16.05
CA LYS A 61 8.96 -8.65 16.90
C LYS A 61 7.89 -7.57 17.05
N ALA A 62 7.29 -7.11 15.95
CA ALA A 62 6.22 -6.11 15.98
C ALA A 62 4.97 -6.59 16.74
N LEU A 63 4.61 -7.87 16.62
CA LEU A 63 3.52 -8.48 17.39
C LEU A 63 3.83 -8.53 18.89
N ARG A 64 5.07 -8.82 19.28
CA ARG A 64 5.51 -8.85 20.69
C ARG A 64 5.47 -7.43 21.29
N GLU A 65 5.96 -6.43 20.56
CA GLU A 65 5.90 -5.03 20.96
C GLU A 65 4.45 -4.55 21.16
N LEU A 66 3.56 -4.94 20.24
CA LEU A 66 2.13 -4.65 20.35
C LEU A 66 1.52 -5.33 21.58
N ALA A 67 1.79 -6.62 21.81
CA ALA A 67 1.27 -7.35 22.96
C ALA A 67 1.76 -6.74 24.29
N ALA A 68 3.02 -6.31 24.35
CA ALA A 68 3.57 -5.62 25.52
C ALA A 68 2.89 -4.25 25.75
N LYS A 69 2.61 -3.50 24.67
CA LYS A 69 1.85 -2.24 24.72
C LYS A 69 0.42 -2.50 25.20
N ASP A 70 -0.30 -3.43 24.59
CA ASP A 70 -1.68 -3.81 24.97
C ASP A 70 -1.75 -4.19 26.47
N LYS A 71 -0.74 -4.92 26.97
CA LYS A 71 -0.64 -5.25 28.41
C LYS A 71 -0.47 -4.01 29.28
N SER A 72 0.41 -3.10 28.88
CA SER A 72 0.65 -1.84 29.62
C SER A 72 -0.59 -0.94 29.64
N GLU A 73 -1.40 -0.98 28.59
CA GLU A 73 -2.68 -0.26 28.46
C GLU A 73 -3.86 -1.02 29.09
N SER A 74 -3.61 -2.18 29.71
CA SER A 74 -4.62 -3.01 30.37
C SER A 74 -5.73 -3.49 29.42
N VAL A 75 -5.40 -3.81 28.17
CA VAL A 75 -6.35 -4.39 27.22
C VAL A 75 -6.82 -5.74 27.74
N GLU A 76 -8.15 -5.91 27.83
CA GLU A 76 -8.76 -7.11 28.38
C GLU A 76 -8.42 -8.36 27.57
N GLY A 77 -8.01 -9.42 28.25
CA GLY A 77 -7.74 -10.72 27.64
C GLY A 77 -6.51 -10.76 26.74
N VAL A 78 -5.59 -9.78 26.83
CA VAL A 78 -4.39 -9.76 26.02
C VAL A 78 -3.59 -11.04 26.15
N VAL A 79 -3.22 -11.64 25.01
CA VAL A 79 -2.35 -12.81 24.93
C VAL A 79 -0.92 -12.35 24.72
N GLU A 80 -0.06 -12.56 25.71
CA GLU A 80 1.35 -12.18 25.66
C GLU A 80 2.14 -13.11 24.74
N ILE A 81 3.19 -12.57 24.09
CA ILE A 81 4.12 -13.35 23.29
C ILE A 81 5.39 -13.57 24.10
N VAL A 82 5.78 -14.85 24.26
CA VAL A 82 6.96 -15.28 25.01
C VAL A 82 8.24 -14.69 24.39
N GLU A 83 9.17 -14.25 25.26
CA GLU A 83 10.48 -13.79 24.81
C GLU A 83 11.30 -14.92 24.20
N GLU A 84 12.04 -14.59 23.13
CA GLU A 84 12.88 -15.56 22.43
C GLU A 84 14.14 -15.89 23.25
N GLY A 85 14.40 -17.17 23.45
CA GLY A 85 15.60 -17.70 24.12
C GLY A 85 16.19 -18.86 23.32
N ALA A 86 17.35 -19.34 23.74
CA ALA A 86 18.14 -20.31 22.98
C ALA A 86 17.39 -21.62 22.62
N ASP A 87 16.49 -22.08 23.50
CA ASP A 87 15.86 -23.40 23.37
C ASP A 87 14.33 -23.37 23.46
N ASN A 88 13.68 -22.19 23.24
CA ASN A 88 12.23 -22.07 23.44
C ASN A 88 11.44 -21.71 22.16
N ARG A 89 11.98 -21.91 20.98
CA ARG A 89 11.38 -21.57 19.69
C ARG A 89 9.92 -22.01 19.57
N ASP A 90 9.62 -23.27 19.90
CA ASP A 90 8.26 -23.80 19.78
C ASP A 90 7.27 -23.12 20.74
N ALA A 91 7.74 -22.75 21.93
CA ALA A 91 6.92 -21.99 22.88
C ALA A 91 6.65 -20.57 22.38
N VAL A 92 7.65 -19.91 21.76
CA VAL A 92 7.48 -18.60 21.11
C VAL A 92 6.48 -18.71 19.98
N ILE A 93 6.67 -19.64 19.03
CA ILE A 93 5.75 -19.86 17.91
C ILE A 93 4.33 -20.08 18.42
N LYS A 94 4.14 -20.95 19.41
CA LYS A 94 2.83 -21.20 19.99
C LYS A 94 2.21 -19.90 20.56
N SER A 95 2.95 -19.11 21.30
CA SER A 95 2.44 -17.86 21.87
C SER A 95 2.07 -16.82 20.78
N VAL A 96 2.81 -16.78 19.68
CA VAL A 96 2.45 -15.97 18.52
C VAL A 96 1.14 -16.45 17.90
N VAL A 97 0.97 -17.75 17.68
CA VAL A 97 -0.28 -18.35 17.17
C VAL A 97 -1.47 -17.99 18.05
N ASP A 98 -1.31 -18.14 19.37
CA ASP A 98 -2.37 -17.85 20.33
C ASP A 98 -2.73 -16.34 20.31
N ASN A 99 -1.73 -15.46 20.23
CA ASN A 99 -1.93 -14.01 20.11
C ASN A 99 -2.66 -13.64 18.81
N ILE A 100 -2.24 -14.17 17.66
CA ILE A 100 -2.88 -13.95 16.36
C ILE A 100 -4.36 -14.36 16.41
N LYS A 101 -4.66 -15.56 16.92
CA LYS A 101 -6.02 -16.06 17.03
C LYS A 101 -6.88 -15.20 17.96
N TRP A 102 -6.30 -14.73 19.06
CA TRP A 102 -6.96 -13.79 19.97
C TRP A 102 -7.27 -12.46 19.26
N GLN A 103 -6.30 -11.85 18.57
CA GLN A 103 -6.54 -10.62 17.82
C GLN A 103 -7.62 -10.79 16.75
N MET A 104 -7.60 -11.90 16.01
CA MET A 104 -8.59 -12.23 14.98
C MET A 104 -10.00 -12.45 15.58
N SER A 105 -10.10 -13.09 16.75
CA SER A 105 -11.40 -13.29 17.42
C SER A 105 -12.08 -11.98 17.85
N LEU A 106 -11.29 -10.91 18.03
CA LEU A 106 -11.76 -9.56 18.36
C LEU A 106 -11.86 -8.64 17.13
N ASP A 107 -11.75 -9.17 15.91
CA ASP A 107 -11.71 -8.40 14.65
C ASP A 107 -10.72 -7.23 14.68
N ARG A 108 -9.59 -7.41 15.38
CA ARG A 108 -8.55 -6.38 15.44
C ARG A 108 -7.88 -6.22 14.07
N LYS A 109 -7.58 -4.96 13.70
CA LYS A 109 -6.97 -4.62 12.40
C LYS A 109 -5.63 -3.92 12.58
N THR A 110 -4.80 -4.46 13.49
CA THR A 110 -3.49 -3.89 13.82
C THR A 110 -2.48 -4.09 12.68
N GLY A 111 -1.53 -3.18 12.53
CA GLY A 111 -0.50 -3.27 11.50
C GLY A 111 0.33 -4.56 11.60
N ALA A 112 0.74 -4.92 12.83
CA ALA A 112 1.51 -6.14 13.08
C ALA A 112 0.76 -7.42 12.70
N LEU A 113 -0.54 -7.51 13.01
CA LEU A 113 -1.40 -8.61 12.58
C LEU A 113 -1.51 -8.68 11.06
N LYS A 114 -1.82 -7.55 10.41
CA LYS A 114 -1.94 -7.47 8.94
C LYS A 114 -0.65 -7.87 8.22
N THR A 115 0.51 -7.55 8.78
CA THR A 115 1.81 -7.94 8.22
C THR A 115 1.95 -9.45 8.18
N LEU A 116 1.73 -10.13 9.30
CA LEU A 116 1.85 -11.61 9.33
C LEU A 116 0.76 -12.30 8.49
N GLN A 117 -0.48 -11.80 8.53
CA GLN A 117 -1.54 -12.30 7.64
C GLN A 117 -1.14 -12.16 6.17
N GLY A 118 -0.57 -11.01 5.78
CA GLY A 118 -0.09 -10.78 4.42
C GLY A 118 0.95 -11.80 3.96
N LEU A 119 1.91 -12.13 4.83
CA LEU A 119 2.94 -13.14 4.53
C LEU A 119 2.33 -14.55 4.36
N ILE A 120 1.34 -14.90 5.18
CA ILE A 120 0.65 -16.18 5.09
C ILE A 120 -0.18 -16.27 3.80
N TRP A 121 -0.91 -15.19 3.46
CA TRP A 121 -1.68 -15.13 2.22
C TRP A 121 -0.78 -15.15 0.99
N GLU A 122 0.35 -14.45 1.02
CA GLU A 122 1.34 -14.47 -0.07
C GLU A 122 1.78 -15.88 -0.40
N GLN A 123 2.06 -16.70 0.63
CA GLN A 123 2.39 -18.11 0.42
C GLN A 123 1.21 -18.86 -0.21
N GLY A 124 -0.01 -18.69 0.29
CA GLY A 124 -1.19 -19.34 -0.25
C GLY A 124 -1.55 -18.95 -1.68
N TYR A 125 -1.30 -17.69 -2.06
CA TYR A 125 -1.43 -17.24 -3.45
C TYR A 125 -0.33 -17.82 -4.34
N LYS A 126 0.92 -17.84 -3.87
CA LYS A 126 2.07 -18.38 -4.63
C LYS A 126 1.94 -19.87 -4.93
N ASP A 127 1.45 -20.65 -3.98
CA ASP A 127 1.25 -22.10 -4.17
C ASP A 127 -0.11 -22.45 -4.81
N GLY A 128 -0.96 -21.45 -5.07
CA GLY A 128 -2.25 -21.59 -5.72
C GLY A 128 -3.37 -22.15 -4.83
N THR A 129 -3.15 -22.27 -3.53
CA THR A 129 -4.16 -22.69 -2.56
C THR A 129 -5.26 -21.64 -2.41
N ILE A 130 -4.90 -20.37 -2.50
CA ILE A 130 -5.83 -19.24 -2.54
C ILE A 130 -5.88 -18.70 -3.96
N LYS A 131 -7.09 -18.36 -4.42
CA LYS A 131 -7.31 -17.52 -5.60
C LYS A 131 -8.22 -16.37 -5.22
N GLY A 132 -7.85 -15.15 -5.66
CA GLY A 132 -8.59 -13.95 -5.36
C GLY A 132 -9.97 -13.98 -6.01
N HIS A 133 -11.01 -13.87 -5.22
CA HIS A 133 -12.36 -13.73 -5.75
C HIS A 133 -12.56 -12.31 -6.27
N VAL A 134 -13.15 -12.18 -7.44
CA VAL A 134 -13.74 -10.93 -7.96
C VAL A 134 -15.09 -11.25 -8.61
N TYR A 135 -16.05 -10.33 -8.52
CA TYR A 135 -17.34 -10.51 -9.20
C TYR A 135 -17.15 -10.62 -10.71
N ASP A 136 -18.03 -11.36 -11.38
CA ASP A 136 -17.92 -11.70 -12.81
C ASP A 136 -17.83 -10.49 -13.73
N ASP A 137 -18.45 -9.37 -13.36
CA ASP A 137 -18.47 -8.13 -14.13
C ASP A 137 -17.24 -7.24 -13.94
N VAL A 138 -16.41 -7.53 -12.92
CA VAL A 138 -15.24 -6.69 -12.56
C VAL A 138 -14.16 -6.69 -13.63
N PRO A 139 -13.68 -7.83 -14.17
CA PRO A 139 -12.62 -7.83 -15.16
C PRO A 139 -12.97 -7.06 -16.42
N ASP A 140 -14.19 -7.25 -16.93
CA ASP A 140 -14.68 -6.58 -18.13
C ASP A 140 -14.84 -5.07 -17.90
N ALA A 141 -15.34 -4.67 -16.73
CA ALA A 141 -15.48 -3.26 -16.36
C ALA A 141 -14.10 -2.58 -16.25
N LEU A 142 -13.15 -3.17 -15.52
CA LEU A 142 -11.79 -2.62 -15.40
C LEU A 142 -11.13 -2.46 -16.77
N SER A 143 -11.26 -3.48 -17.63
CA SER A 143 -10.69 -3.45 -18.99
C SER A 143 -11.34 -2.38 -19.86
N SER A 144 -12.67 -2.26 -19.84
CA SER A 144 -13.42 -1.27 -20.61
C SER A 144 -13.11 0.16 -20.14
N TRP A 145 -13.08 0.41 -18.84
CA TRP A 145 -12.78 1.72 -18.29
C TRP A 145 -11.33 2.14 -18.58
N ALA A 146 -10.35 1.23 -18.40
CA ALA A 146 -8.97 1.51 -18.75
C ALA A 146 -8.81 1.82 -20.24
N ALA A 147 -9.45 1.04 -21.14
CA ALA A 147 -9.45 1.28 -22.57
C ALA A 147 -10.12 2.60 -22.96
N SER A 148 -11.10 3.06 -22.16
CA SER A 148 -11.77 4.36 -22.32
C SER A 148 -10.96 5.53 -21.72
N GLY A 149 -9.76 5.29 -21.20
CA GLY A 149 -8.82 6.30 -20.71
C GLY A 149 -9.01 6.67 -19.24
N HIS A 150 -9.81 5.93 -18.47
CA HIS A 150 -9.92 6.16 -17.03
C HIS A 150 -8.71 5.59 -16.29
N ARG A 151 -8.24 6.30 -15.26
CA ARG A 151 -7.27 5.79 -14.30
C ARG A 151 -8.02 5.07 -13.18
N LEU A 152 -7.61 3.85 -12.86
CA LEU A 152 -8.29 3.01 -11.88
C LEU A 152 -7.42 2.87 -10.63
N TYR A 153 -7.99 3.16 -9.47
CA TYR A 153 -7.32 3.06 -8.18
C TYR A 153 -8.15 2.23 -7.21
N ILE A 154 -7.47 1.57 -6.30
CA ILE A 154 -8.09 0.81 -5.23
C ILE A 154 -7.93 1.58 -3.91
N TYR A 155 -8.98 1.61 -3.08
CA TYR A 155 -8.91 2.08 -1.71
C TYR A 155 -9.62 1.13 -0.77
N SER A 156 -8.85 0.46 0.09
CA SER A 156 -9.36 -0.58 1.00
C SER A 156 -8.68 -0.51 2.36
N SER A 157 -9.30 -1.09 3.38
CA SER A 157 -8.68 -1.26 4.70
C SER A 157 -7.61 -2.37 4.71
N GLY A 158 -7.58 -3.24 3.71
CA GLY A 158 -6.50 -4.20 3.47
C GLY A 158 -5.22 -3.49 3.03
N SER A 159 -4.03 -3.97 3.46
CA SER A 159 -2.75 -3.40 3.04
C SER A 159 -2.58 -3.44 1.51
N VAL A 160 -1.81 -2.49 0.97
CA VAL A 160 -1.48 -2.45 -0.46
C VAL A 160 -0.93 -3.81 -0.96
N THR A 161 -0.11 -4.48 -0.16
CA THR A 161 0.39 -5.83 -0.48
C THR A 161 -0.76 -6.85 -0.63
N ALA A 162 -1.71 -6.87 0.33
CA ALA A 162 -2.86 -7.77 0.26
C ALA A 162 -3.77 -7.48 -0.94
N GLN A 163 -3.96 -6.20 -1.29
CA GLN A 163 -4.69 -5.78 -2.47
C GLN A 163 -4.05 -6.30 -3.76
N LYS A 164 -2.71 -6.14 -3.88
CA LYS A 164 -1.95 -6.64 -5.03
C LYS A 164 -1.99 -8.16 -5.14
N LEU A 165 -1.92 -8.88 -4.02
CA LEU A 165 -2.06 -10.34 -4.01
C LEU A 165 -3.43 -10.77 -4.51
N LEU A 166 -4.51 -10.12 -4.08
CA LEU A 166 -5.87 -10.43 -4.50
C LEU A 166 -6.06 -10.24 -6.00
N PHE A 167 -5.73 -9.05 -6.51
CA PHE A 167 -5.96 -8.73 -7.93
C PHE A 167 -4.96 -9.42 -8.86
N GLY A 168 -3.71 -9.63 -8.44
CA GLY A 168 -2.69 -10.31 -9.23
C GLY A 168 -2.88 -11.83 -9.32
N ASN A 169 -3.60 -12.43 -8.35
CA ASN A 169 -3.86 -13.86 -8.32
C ASN A 169 -5.37 -14.16 -8.33
N SER A 170 -6.15 -13.37 -9.06
CA SER A 170 -7.59 -13.58 -9.09
C SER A 170 -7.97 -14.85 -9.87
N GLU A 171 -9.15 -15.39 -9.57
CA GLU A 171 -9.72 -16.52 -10.33
C GLU A 171 -10.01 -16.16 -11.80
N LYS A 172 -10.02 -14.88 -12.15
CA LYS A 172 -10.19 -14.33 -13.50
C LYS A 172 -8.87 -13.93 -14.17
N GLY A 173 -7.73 -14.30 -13.57
CA GLY A 173 -6.39 -13.92 -14.04
C GLY A 173 -5.82 -12.72 -13.33
N ASP A 174 -4.67 -12.25 -13.79
CA ASP A 174 -4.01 -11.05 -13.26
C ASP A 174 -4.72 -9.79 -13.76
N LEU A 175 -5.13 -8.93 -12.85
CA LEU A 175 -5.84 -7.68 -13.13
C LEU A 175 -5.00 -6.44 -12.78
N LEU A 176 -3.75 -6.61 -12.31
CA LEU A 176 -2.91 -5.51 -11.85
C LEU A 176 -2.57 -4.52 -12.96
N ASP A 177 -2.41 -4.98 -14.19
CA ASP A 177 -2.14 -4.13 -15.36
C ASP A 177 -3.26 -3.12 -15.67
N LYS A 178 -4.46 -3.31 -15.13
CA LYS A 178 -5.59 -2.37 -15.25
C LYS A 178 -5.63 -1.34 -14.14
N ILE A 179 -4.89 -1.55 -13.04
CA ILE A 179 -4.95 -0.76 -11.82
C ILE A 179 -3.76 0.19 -11.77
N SER A 180 -4.02 1.49 -11.77
CA SER A 180 -3.01 2.56 -11.77
C SER A 180 -2.35 2.77 -10.41
N GLY A 181 -3.00 2.36 -9.31
CA GLY A 181 -2.44 2.50 -7.96
C GLY A 181 -3.37 1.99 -6.86
N HIS A 182 -2.83 1.97 -5.65
CA HIS A 182 -3.48 1.37 -4.49
C HIS A 182 -3.32 2.27 -3.26
N PHE A 183 -4.40 2.43 -2.51
CA PHE A 183 -4.43 3.13 -1.24
C PHE A 183 -4.94 2.20 -0.14
N ASP A 184 -4.35 2.29 1.03
CA ASP A 184 -4.85 1.65 2.25
C ASP A 184 -5.06 2.70 3.36
N THR A 185 -5.32 2.26 4.59
CA THR A 185 -5.60 3.15 5.71
C THR A 185 -4.38 3.96 6.19
N SER A 186 -3.23 3.88 5.53
CA SER A 186 -2.11 4.79 5.77
C SER A 186 -2.40 6.23 5.30
N VAL A 187 -3.27 6.41 4.29
CA VAL A 187 -3.72 7.73 3.86
C VAL A 187 -4.80 8.33 4.79
N GLY A 188 -5.35 7.52 5.72
CA GLY A 188 -6.40 7.84 6.67
C GLY A 188 -7.52 6.82 6.68
N SER A 189 -8.51 7.03 7.58
CA SER A 189 -9.69 6.17 7.69
C SER A 189 -10.64 6.39 6.50
N LYS A 190 -11.26 5.31 6.00
CA LYS A 190 -12.25 5.38 4.90
C LYS A 190 -13.54 6.13 5.26
N GLN A 191 -13.76 6.46 6.53
CA GLN A 191 -14.89 7.26 6.99
C GLN A 191 -14.53 8.74 7.23
N GLU A 192 -13.28 9.13 6.98
CA GLU A 192 -12.78 10.49 7.17
C GLU A 192 -12.63 11.21 5.84
N VAL A 193 -13.13 12.43 5.79
CA VAL A 193 -13.11 13.31 4.61
C VAL A 193 -11.68 13.60 4.15
N ASP A 194 -10.78 13.80 5.09
CA ASP A 194 -9.39 14.17 4.77
C ASP A 194 -8.63 13.04 4.07
N SER A 195 -9.00 11.78 4.28
CA SER A 195 -8.45 10.64 3.56
C SER A 195 -8.69 10.77 2.05
N TYR A 196 -9.91 11.14 1.65
CA TYR A 196 -10.26 11.33 0.23
C TYR A 196 -9.61 12.58 -0.38
N LYS A 197 -9.43 13.65 0.41
CA LYS A 197 -8.65 14.82 -0.03
C LYS A 197 -7.18 14.48 -0.26
N ASN A 198 -6.59 13.67 0.64
CA ASN A 198 -5.21 13.19 0.49
C ASN A 198 -5.07 12.35 -0.79
N ILE A 199 -6.00 11.42 -1.04
CA ILE A 199 -6.06 10.63 -2.27
C ILE A 199 -6.18 11.53 -3.51
N SER A 200 -7.10 12.50 -3.52
CA SER A 200 -7.23 13.46 -4.63
C SER A 200 -5.94 14.21 -4.93
N LYS A 201 -5.26 14.63 -3.87
CA LYS A 201 -3.98 15.35 -3.97
C LYS A 201 -2.87 14.45 -4.54
N GLU A 202 -2.76 13.21 -4.06
CA GLU A 202 -1.75 12.26 -4.52
C GLU A 202 -1.98 11.86 -5.98
N ILE A 203 -3.24 11.60 -6.37
CA ILE A 203 -3.61 11.31 -7.76
C ILE A 203 -3.44 12.55 -8.68
N GLY A 204 -3.51 13.75 -8.12
CA GLY A 204 -3.51 15.01 -8.89
C GLY A 204 -4.76 15.15 -9.76
N CYS A 205 -5.93 14.74 -9.26
CA CYS A 205 -7.21 14.80 -9.97
C CYS A 205 -8.36 15.12 -9.00
N ASP A 206 -9.27 15.97 -9.43
CA ASP A 206 -10.49 16.36 -8.72
C ASP A 206 -11.77 15.69 -9.28
N GLN A 207 -11.66 15.06 -10.46
CA GLN A 207 -12.77 14.36 -11.12
C GLN A 207 -12.69 12.86 -10.82
N ILE A 208 -12.88 12.51 -9.55
CA ILE A 208 -12.82 11.12 -9.05
C ILE A 208 -14.24 10.63 -8.78
N LEU A 209 -14.53 9.43 -9.26
CA LEU A 209 -15.72 8.66 -8.92
C LEU A 209 -15.33 7.54 -7.97
N PHE A 210 -15.89 7.52 -6.77
CA PHE A 210 -15.71 6.47 -5.79
C PHE A 210 -16.85 5.47 -5.83
N LEU A 211 -16.53 4.18 -5.90
CA LEU A 211 -17.48 3.08 -5.83
C LEU A 211 -17.26 2.30 -4.53
N THR A 212 -18.32 2.20 -3.71
CA THR A 212 -18.29 1.50 -2.42
C THR A 212 -19.69 0.95 -2.09
N ASP A 213 -19.77 -0.05 -1.22
CA ASP A 213 -21.03 -0.53 -0.66
C ASP A 213 -21.38 0.13 0.70
N ILE A 214 -20.49 0.99 1.22
CA ILE A 214 -20.60 1.60 2.56
C ILE A 214 -21.03 3.07 2.46
N ILE A 215 -22.21 3.38 3.02
CA ILE A 215 -22.80 4.73 2.99
C ILE A 215 -21.88 5.78 3.64
N ASN A 216 -21.28 5.47 4.80
CA ASN A 216 -20.40 6.43 5.49
C ASN A 216 -19.15 6.78 4.68
N GLU A 217 -18.63 5.83 3.93
CA GLU A 217 -17.50 6.07 3.02
C GLU A 217 -17.93 6.94 1.83
N ALA A 218 -19.09 6.65 1.23
CA ALA A 218 -19.66 7.47 0.17
C ALA A 218 -19.95 8.90 0.64
N ASN A 219 -20.45 9.09 1.88
CA ASN A 219 -20.64 10.41 2.47
C ASN A 219 -19.31 11.18 2.60
N ALA A 220 -18.27 10.55 3.14
CA ALA A 220 -16.96 11.18 3.30
C ALA A 220 -16.32 11.55 1.94
N ALA A 221 -16.47 10.69 0.93
CA ALA A 221 -16.00 10.97 -0.43
C ALA A 221 -16.74 12.17 -1.07
N LEU A 222 -18.06 12.24 -0.94
CA LEU A 222 -18.85 13.38 -1.42
C LEU A 222 -18.45 14.70 -0.75
N GLU A 223 -18.26 14.67 0.58
CA GLU A 223 -17.85 15.85 1.34
C GLU A 223 -16.42 16.30 0.96
N ALA A 224 -15.57 15.37 0.55
CA ALA A 224 -14.25 15.67 -0.01
C ALA A 224 -14.29 16.22 -1.45
N GLY A 225 -15.46 16.28 -2.09
CA GLY A 225 -15.66 16.80 -3.45
C GLY A 225 -15.60 15.74 -4.56
N MET A 226 -15.47 14.46 -4.22
CA MET A 226 -15.59 13.36 -5.19
C MET A 226 -17.07 13.11 -5.56
N SER A 227 -17.30 12.39 -6.65
CA SER A 227 -18.61 11.72 -6.88
C SER A 227 -18.59 10.35 -6.24
N ALA A 228 -19.77 9.83 -5.84
CA ALA A 228 -19.88 8.51 -5.25
C ALA A 228 -21.08 7.74 -5.82
N VAL A 229 -20.88 6.42 -6.01
CA VAL A 229 -21.91 5.47 -6.41
C VAL A 229 -21.93 4.34 -5.40
N LEU A 230 -23.11 3.98 -4.91
CA LEU A 230 -23.28 2.83 -4.03
C LEU A 230 -23.43 1.55 -4.85
N VAL A 231 -22.65 0.54 -4.47
CA VAL A 231 -22.69 -0.78 -5.10
C VAL A 231 -23.41 -1.75 -4.16
N GLN A 232 -24.56 -2.28 -4.58
CA GLN A 232 -25.34 -3.23 -3.80
C GLN A 232 -25.23 -4.62 -4.43
N ARG A 233 -24.20 -5.38 -4.09
CA ARG A 233 -23.92 -6.72 -4.63
C ARG A 233 -24.87 -7.78 -4.11
N ASP A 234 -25.30 -7.62 -2.87
CA ASP A 234 -26.16 -8.56 -2.18
C ASP A 234 -27.35 -7.86 -1.49
N ALA A 235 -28.28 -8.65 -0.97
CA ALA A 235 -29.46 -8.16 -0.27
C ALA A 235 -29.18 -7.77 1.20
N GLU A 236 -27.98 -8.05 1.72
CA GLU A 236 -27.61 -7.77 3.12
C GLU A 236 -27.37 -6.27 3.33
N THR A 237 -26.94 -5.57 2.29
CA THR A 237 -26.78 -4.10 2.33
C THR A 237 -28.14 -3.44 2.29
N THR A 238 -28.63 -3.02 3.48
CA THR A 238 -29.93 -2.34 3.60
C THR A 238 -29.75 -0.86 3.33
N LEU A 239 -30.27 -0.37 2.20
CA LEU A 239 -30.32 1.04 1.84
C LEU A 239 -31.70 1.62 2.14
N THR A 240 -31.74 2.76 2.81
CA THR A 240 -32.96 3.51 3.05
C THR A 240 -33.46 4.18 1.77
N ASP A 241 -34.69 4.65 1.77
CA ASP A 241 -35.23 5.43 0.63
C ASP A 241 -34.49 6.77 0.47
N GLU A 242 -33.95 7.33 1.57
CA GLU A 242 -33.13 8.52 1.57
C GLU A 242 -31.80 8.26 0.89
N ASP A 243 -31.13 7.14 1.19
CA ASP A 243 -29.88 6.74 0.53
C ASP A 243 -30.08 6.56 -0.98
N LYS A 244 -31.18 5.90 -1.38
CA LYS A 244 -31.52 5.70 -2.80
C LYS A 244 -31.88 6.99 -3.52
N ALA A 245 -32.37 7.99 -2.80
CA ALA A 245 -32.63 9.32 -3.35
C ALA A 245 -31.35 10.16 -3.49
N LYS A 246 -30.38 9.94 -2.60
CA LYS A 246 -29.12 10.67 -2.54
C LYS A 246 -28.06 10.11 -3.48
N TYR A 247 -28.00 8.79 -3.67
CA TYR A 247 -26.98 8.11 -4.43
C TYR A 247 -27.53 7.37 -5.64
N LYS A 248 -26.75 7.33 -6.72
CA LYS A 248 -26.93 6.29 -7.72
C LYS A 248 -26.56 4.95 -7.10
N VAL A 249 -27.45 3.98 -7.19
CA VAL A 249 -27.23 2.62 -6.70
C VAL A 249 -27.15 1.69 -7.89
N ILE A 250 -26.09 0.89 -7.97
CA ILE A 250 -25.88 -0.12 -8.99
C ILE A 250 -25.74 -1.51 -8.35
N LYS A 251 -26.05 -2.55 -9.08
CA LYS A 251 -25.83 -3.94 -8.66
C LYS A 251 -24.68 -4.59 -9.39
N SER A 252 -24.35 -4.06 -10.56
CA SER A 252 -23.25 -4.49 -11.41
C SER A 252 -22.52 -3.27 -11.94
N PHE A 253 -21.22 -3.40 -12.19
CA PHE A 253 -20.45 -2.37 -12.88
C PHE A 253 -20.92 -2.17 -14.34
N ALA A 254 -21.57 -3.17 -14.92
CA ALA A 254 -22.23 -3.04 -16.21
C ALA A 254 -23.39 -2.01 -16.22
N ASP A 255 -23.95 -1.70 -15.04
CA ASP A 255 -25.01 -0.69 -14.88
C ASP A 255 -24.46 0.76 -14.87
N LEU A 256 -23.12 0.93 -14.97
CA LEU A 256 -22.45 2.21 -14.89
C LEU A 256 -21.86 2.62 -16.23
N PRO A 257 -22.63 3.30 -17.10
CA PRO A 257 -22.09 3.87 -18.34
C PRO A 257 -21.18 5.06 -18.02
N LEU A 258 -19.94 5.01 -18.48
CA LEU A 258 -18.99 6.11 -18.36
C LEU A 258 -18.59 6.63 -19.75
N ASP A 259 -18.40 7.93 -19.84
CA ASP A 259 -17.96 8.58 -21.08
C ASP A 259 -16.46 8.27 -21.32
N THR A 260 -16.08 8.13 -22.57
CA THR A 260 -14.65 8.03 -22.94
C THR A 260 -13.91 9.29 -22.49
N VAL A 261 -12.78 9.13 -21.80
CA VAL A 261 -11.92 10.24 -21.36
C VAL A 261 -11.22 10.81 -22.61
N SER A 262 -11.83 11.83 -23.22
CA SER A 262 -11.23 12.50 -24.38
C SER A 262 -9.99 13.27 -23.95
N ALA A 263 -8.82 12.98 -24.53
CA ALA A 263 -7.70 13.92 -24.49
C ALA A 263 -8.16 15.21 -25.17
N LYS A 264 -8.18 16.34 -24.44
CA LYS A 264 -8.44 17.65 -25.04
C LYS A 264 -7.37 17.93 -26.11
N ARG A 265 -7.65 17.54 -27.36
CA ARG A 265 -6.96 18.15 -28.50
C ARG A 265 -7.36 19.62 -28.48
N LYS A 266 -6.37 20.51 -28.34
CA LYS A 266 -6.57 21.92 -28.66
C LYS A 266 -7.08 21.97 -30.10
N SER A 267 -8.36 22.26 -30.29
CA SER A 267 -8.92 22.58 -31.60
C SER A 267 -8.29 23.89 -32.05
N VAL A 268 -7.40 23.79 -32.99
CA VAL A 268 -7.05 24.93 -33.85
C VAL A 268 -8.00 24.80 -35.04
N ASP A 269 -9.03 25.62 -35.05
CA ASP A 269 -9.87 25.82 -36.22
C ASP A 269 -8.95 26.19 -37.40
N LYS A 270 -8.92 25.35 -38.41
CA LYS A 270 -8.46 25.68 -39.75
C LYS A 270 -9.45 25.15 -40.77
N GLU A 271 -9.99 26.09 -41.50
CA GLU A 271 -10.81 25.91 -42.65
C GLU A 271 -10.19 24.98 -43.68
N GLU A 272 -11.05 24.21 -44.35
CA GLU A 272 -10.74 23.31 -45.44
C GLU A 272 -10.18 24.09 -46.65
N GLU A 273 -9.02 23.68 -47.17
CA GLU A 273 -8.67 23.78 -48.57
C GLU A 273 -7.99 22.47 -49.02
N GLU A 274 -8.60 21.82 -49.96
CA GLU A 274 -8.11 20.61 -50.62
C GLU A 274 -6.81 20.85 -51.40
N HIS A 275 -5.79 20.00 -51.15
CA HIS A 275 -4.82 19.64 -52.20
C HIS A 275 -4.16 18.29 -51.93
N PRO A 276 -4.04 17.42 -52.92
CA PRO A 276 -3.49 16.04 -52.77
C PRO A 276 -1.99 16.06 -53.08
N ALA A 277 -1.15 15.95 -52.09
CA ALA A 277 0.22 15.43 -52.21
C ALA A 277 0.93 15.43 -50.81
N LYS A 278 1.08 14.32 -50.19
CA LYS A 278 2.16 14.04 -49.22
C LYS A 278 2.01 12.64 -48.58
N LEU A 279 2.37 11.62 -49.37
CA LEU A 279 2.61 10.26 -48.83
C LEU A 279 4.09 10.05 -48.43
N ALA A 280 4.93 11.09 -48.41
CA ALA A 280 6.38 10.97 -48.19
C ALA A 280 6.90 11.56 -46.89
N LYS A 281 6.02 11.85 -45.87
CA LYS A 281 6.44 12.41 -44.58
C LYS A 281 6.06 11.59 -43.34
N ILE A 282 5.59 10.38 -43.51
CA ILE A 282 5.20 9.53 -42.36
C ILE A 282 6.41 8.75 -41.82
N GLU A 283 7.38 8.39 -42.66
CA GLU A 283 8.59 7.67 -42.21
C GLU A 283 9.57 8.52 -41.38
N GLU A 284 9.58 9.85 -41.56
CA GLU A 284 10.48 10.75 -40.80
C GLU A 284 9.95 11.12 -39.40
N GLN A 285 8.67 10.85 -39.08
CA GLN A 285 8.10 11.10 -37.74
C GLN A 285 8.22 9.91 -36.80
N ASP A 286 8.33 8.69 -37.28
CA ASP A 286 8.52 7.49 -36.46
C ASP A 286 9.96 7.42 -35.89
N GLU A 287 10.99 7.88 -36.63
CA GLU A 287 12.36 7.97 -36.11
C GLU A 287 12.49 8.96 -34.96
N VAL A 288 11.83 10.14 -35.05
CA VAL A 288 11.88 11.16 -33.97
C VAL A 288 11.12 10.74 -32.72
N ILE A 289 10.08 9.93 -32.86
CA ILE A 289 9.35 9.36 -31.70
C ILE A 289 10.18 8.27 -31.01
N THR A 290 10.89 7.45 -31.77
CA THR A 290 11.74 6.39 -31.22
C THR A 290 12.93 7.00 -30.46
N GLU A 291 13.60 8.01 -31.02
CA GLU A 291 14.69 8.73 -30.35
C GLU A 291 14.24 9.45 -29.07
N SER A 292 12.99 9.99 -29.04
CA SER A 292 12.40 10.63 -27.87
C SER A 292 12.04 9.64 -26.77
N VAL A 293 11.65 8.42 -27.11
CA VAL A 293 11.36 7.34 -26.15
C VAL A 293 12.66 6.78 -25.58
N GLU A 294 13.71 6.61 -26.40
CA GLU A 294 15.03 6.16 -25.90
C GLU A 294 15.65 7.19 -24.95
N MET A 295 15.60 8.49 -25.26
CA MET A 295 16.05 9.54 -24.32
C MET A 295 15.24 9.59 -23.04
N ALA A 296 13.92 9.35 -23.09
CA ALA A 296 13.10 9.28 -21.89
C ALA A 296 13.45 8.09 -21.00
N THR A 297 13.83 6.95 -21.61
CA THR A 297 14.27 5.75 -20.88
C THR A 297 15.62 5.98 -20.20
N GLU A 298 16.60 6.59 -20.89
CA GLU A 298 17.90 6.93 -20.31
C GLU A 298 17.79 7.93 -19.14
N VAL A 299 16.85 8.90 -19.23
CA VAL A 299 16.59 9.85 -18.14
C VAL A 299 15.97 9.12 -16.93
N THR A 300 15.10 8.14 -17.16
CA THR A 300 14.46 7.37 -16.07
C THR A 300 15.50 6.51 -15.33
N GLU A 301 16.37 5.81 -16.06
CA GLU A 301 17.48 5.04 -15.47
C GLU A 301 18.47 5.94 -14.71
N SER A 302 18.73 7.14 -15.22
CA SER A 302 19.61 8.12 -14.56
C SER A 302 18.99 8.66 -13.26
N VAL A 303 17.68 8.83 -13.20
CA VAL A 303 16.93 9.26 -12.00
C VAL A 303 16.91 8.12 -10.98
N GLU A 304 16.70 6.87 -11.39
CA GLU A 304 16.77 5.71 -10.48
C GLU A 304 18.15 5.55 -9.86
N MET A 305 19.24 5.65 -10.65
CA MET A 305 20.60 5.63 -10.11
C MET A 305 20.89 6.80 -9.17
N ALA A 306 20.37 7.99 -9.45
CA ALA A 306 20.52 9.14 -8.56
C ALA A 306 19.77 8.93 -7.24
N THR A 307 18.59 8.28 -7.27
CA THR A 307 17.81 7.96 -6.08
C THR A 307 18.53 6.93 -5.20
N GLU A 308 19.11 5.89 -5.77
CA GLU A 308 19.93 4.90 -5.03
C GLU A 308 21.17 5.54 -4.38
N VAL A 309 21.82 6.49 -5.08
CA VAL A 309 22.96 7.24 -4.53
C VAL A 309 22.50 8.12 -3.35
N ILE A 310 21.36 8.81 -3.46
CA ILE A 310 20.82 9.63 -2.37
C ILE A 310 20.49 8.75 -1.15
N GLU A 311 19.82 7.60 -1.32
CA GLU A 311 19.55 6.67 -0.22
C GLU A 311 20.83 6.14 0.44
N SER A 312 21.90 5.89 -0.35
CA SER A 312 23.18 5.44 0.18
C SER A 312 23.89 6.54 0.98
N VAL A 313 23.76 7.80 0.55
CA VAL A 313 24.31 8.98 1.26
C VAL A 313 23.55 9.24 2.55
N GLU A 314 22.21 9.12 2.56
CA GLU A 314 21.40 9.26 3.77
C GLU A 314 21.72 8.19 4.82
N LYS A 315 21.87 6.92 4.40
CA LYS A 315 22.32 5.84 5.29
C LYS A 315 23.73 6.08 5.84
N SER A 316 24.62 6.65 5.03
CA SER A 316 25.96 7.04 5.47
C SER A 316 25.93 8.17 6.50
N ALA A 317 25.03 9.14 6.34
CA ALA A 317 24.83 10.24 7.29
C ALA A 317 24.25 9.75 8.64
N GLU A 318 23.34 8.79 8.64
CA GLU A 318 22.81 8.16 9.86
C GLU A 318 23.90 7.37 10.61
N VAL A 319 24.74 6.63 9.89
CA VAL A 319 25.90 5.94 10.47
C VAL A 319 26.88 6.93 11.10
N THR A 320 27.16 8.05 10.44
CA THR A 320 28.05 9.10 10.97
C THR A 320 27.48 9.72 12.24
N LYS A 321 26.17 9.96 12.31
CA LYS A 321 25.49 10.46 13.50
C LYS A 321 25.54 9.45 14.66
N SER A 322 25.31 8.17 14.39
CA SER A 322 25.44 7.11 15.40
C SER A 322 26.86 6.97 15.94
N VAL A 323 27.88 7.10 15.07
CA VAL A 323 29.27 7.10 15.47
C VAL A 323 29.60 8.30 16.37
N ALA A 324 29.10 9.48 16.06
CA ALA A 324 29.27 10.68 16.88
C ALA A 324 28.64 10.52 18.29
N GLU A 325 27.45 9.94 18.39
CA GLU A 325 26.78 9.65 19.67
C GLU A 325 27.55 8.62 20.51
N VAL A 326 28.11 7.58 19.88
CA VAL A 326 28.96 6.59 20.55
C VAL A 326 30.26 7.23 21.03
N THR A 327 30.88 8.11 20.23
CA THR A 327 32.10 8.82 20.59
C THR A 327 31.89 9.75 21.80
N ASP A 328 30.76 10.48 21.86
CA ASP A 328 30.38 11.31 23.01
C ASP A 328 30.10 10.47 24.27
N SER A 329 29.50 9.29 24.12
CA SER A 329 29.33 8.33 25.21
C SER A 329 30.65 7.77 25.74
N ILE A 330 31.60 7.47 24.85
CA ILE A 330 32.95 7.00 25.22
C ILE A 330 33.70 8.11 25.97
N ALA A 331 33.64 9.36 25.48
CA ALA A 331 34.26 10.50 26.15
C ALA A 331 33.75 10.73 27.57
N LYS A 332 32.42 10.63 27.76
CA LYS A 332 31.79 10.70 29.10
C LYS A 332 32.19 9.56 30.02
N THR A 333 32.41 8.36 29.49
CA THR A 333 32.85 7.21 30.28
C THR A 333 34.31 7.37 30.70
N THR A 334 35.15 7.99 29.85
CA THR A 334 36.58 8.25 30.16
C THR A 334 36.73 9.29 31.29
N GLU A 335 35.89 10.34 31.32
CA GLU A 335 35.89 11.32 32.44
C GLU A 335 35.49 10.68 33.79
N VAL A 336 34.60 9.66 33.75
CA VAL A 336 34.19 8.95 34.99
C VAL A 336 35.29 7.98 35.46
N THR A 337 36.10 7.41 34.55
CA THR A 337 37.19 6.49 34.90
C THR A 337 38.48 7.19 35.39
N GLU A 338 38.73 8.44 35.03
CA GLU A 338 39.80 9.25 35.63
C GLU A 338 39.56 9.60 37.07
N SER A 339 38.31 9.53 37.56
CA SER A 339 37.97 9.79 38.95
C SER A 339 38.01 8.56 39.87
N THR A 340 38.31 7.36 39.33
CA THR A 340 38.40 6.11 40.09
C THR A 340 39.67 5.34 39.70
N GLU A 341 40.65 5.35 40.54
CA GLU A 341 41.88 4.54 40.37
C GLU A 341 41.57 3.03 40.38
N THR A 342 41.25 2.45 39.23
CA THR A 342 41.42 0.98 39.00
C THR A 342 41.32 0.61 37.52
N SER A 343 42.39 0.00 37.06
CA SER A 343 42.46 -0.99 35.96
C SER A 343 43.05 -0.58 34.61
N SER A 344 44.30 -0.97 34.41
CA SER A 344 45.09 -0.91 33.18
C SER A 344 44.49 -1.67 31.96
N LYS A 345 43.46 -2.48 32.15
CA LYS A 345 42.81 -3.23 31.05
C LYS A 345 41.72 -2.44 30.32
N VAL A 346 41.12 -1.45 30.96
CA VAL A 346 40.08 -0.61 30.35
C VAL A 346 40.72 0.42 29.41
N THR A 347 41.91 0.92 29.75
CA THR A 347 42.66 1.90 28.94
C THR A 347 43.07 1.33 27.58
N GLU A 348 43.48 0.06 27.52
CA GLU A 348 43.90 -0.59 26.26
C GLU A 348 42.72 -0.83 25.30
N SER A 349 41.52 -1.08 25.82
CA SER A 349 40.29 -1.21 25.03
C SER A 349 39.80 0.15 24.47
N ILE A 350 39.97 1.22 25.22
CA ILE A 350 39.60 2.59 24.84
C ILE A 350 40.55 3.13 23.76
N GLU A 351 41.85 2.89 23.84
CA GLU A 351 42.81 3.28 22.79
C GLU A 351 42.58 2.56 21.44
N THR A 352 42.13 1.31 21.48
CA THR A 352 41.82 0.55 20.28
C THR A 352 40.52 1.08 19.60
N SER A 353 39.52 1.45 20.40
CA SER A 353 38.27 2.03 19.89
C SER A 353 38.47 3.45 19.33
N SER A 354 39.36 4.26 19.92
CA SER A 354 39.69 5.61 19.44
C SER A 354 40.42 5.56 18.08
N LYS A 355 41.32 4.59 17.87
CA LYS A 355 41.99 4.40 16.56
C LYS A 355 41.08 3.96 15.45
N VAL A 356 40.03 3.21 15.76
CA VAL A 356 38.97 2.81 14.79
C VAL A 356 38.13 4.02 14.40
N ALA A 357 37.75 4.88 15.34
CA ALA A 357 37.01 6.10 15.07
C ALA A 357 37.79 7.10 14.19
N GLU A 358 39.10 7.30 14.45
CA GLU A 358 39.98 8.13 13.61
C GLU A 358 40.14 7.58 12.17
N SER A 359 40.15 6.25 12.00
CA SER A 359 40.20 5.62 10.66
C SER A 359 38.92 5.84 9.85
N ILE A 360 37.76 5.90 10.51
CA ILE A 360 36.44 6.17 9.88
C ILE A 360 36.34 7.66 9.49
N GLU A 361 36.80 8.57 10.35
CA GLU A 361 36.79 10.01 10.07
C GLU A 361 37.74 10.42 8.92
N THR A 362 38.86 9.74 8.75
CA THR A 362 39.80 9.96 7.62
C THR A 362 39.24 9.38 6.31
N SER A 363 38.44 8.29 6.34
CA SER A 363 37.81 7.74 5.15
C SER A 363 36.65 8.62 4.65
N SER A 364 35.94 9.31 5.52
CA SER A 364 34.85 10.21 5.18
C SER A 364 35.30 11.53 4.53
N LYS A 365 36.54 11.97 4.79
CA LYS A 365 37.14 13.20 4.19
C LYS A 365 37.74 13.00 2.80
N VAL A 366 37.75 11.78 2.28
CA VAL A 366 38.29 11.46 0.93
C VAL A 366 37.13 11.43 -0.11
N THR A 367 35.88 11.55 0.33
CA THR A 367 34.67 11.52 -0.52
C THR A 367 33.97 12.88 -0.64
N GLU A 368 34.58 13.98 -0.22
CA GLU A 368 34.24 15.35 -0.63
C GLU A 368 35.33 15.80 -1.67
#